data_64206bda033571460813f9010b8e4072
#
_entry.id   64206bda033571460813f9010b8e4072
#
_cell.length_a   1.000
_cell.length_b   1.000
_cell.length_c   1.000
_cell.angle_alpha   90.00
_cell.angle_beta   90.00
_cell.angle_gamma   90.00
#
_symmetry.space_group_name_H-M   'P 1'
#
loop_
_entity.id
_entity.type
_entity.pdbx_description
1 polymer ?
#
loop_
_entity_poly.entity_id
_entity_poly.type
_entity_poly.pdbx_seq_one_letter_code
_entity_poly.pdbx_strand_id
1 'polypeptide(L)'
;IISQRKMGKASFIHIQDLGGQMQIYLKNDILPENIYDDVVRNLDLGDIVGCSGEMFITKTEELSIKADNLQILSKNIRPLPNLKEKEGTVFNAFDDKELRYRHRHLDIIANPEVKNIFIKRAQIISSLRNYLNEHGFIEVETPILQPVYGGASAKPFTTYHNCLDQSLYLRIAD
;
A
#
# COMPACT_ATOMS: atom_id res chain seq x y z
N ILE A 1 9.71 5.67 1.04
CA ILE A 1 10.85 5.72 1.97
C ILE A 1 10.35 5.33 3.35
N ILE A 2 10.96 4.31 3.97
CA ILE A 2 10.60 3.83 5.32
C ILE A 2 11.62 4.21 6.38
N SER A 3 12.87 4.45 5.99
CA SER A 3 13.91 4.97 6.88
C SER A 3 14.91 5.84 6.10
N GLN A 4 15.57 6.71 6.82
CA GLN A 4 16.55 7.63 6.24
C GLN A 4 17.68 7.93 7.23
N ARG A 5 18.92 7.90 6.73
CA ARG A 5 20.12 8.28 7.48
C ARG A 5 20.99 9.22 6.64
N LYS A 6 21.04 10.49 7.02
CA LYS A 6 21.84 11.53 6.36
C LYS A 6 23.23 11.61 6.99
N MET A 7 24.29 11.62 6.16
CA MET A 7 25.68 11.63 6.58
C MET A 7 26.48 12.66 5.75
N GLY A 8 26.13 13.93 5.83
CA GLY A 8 26.79 15.01 5.10
C GLY A 8 26.62 14.90 3.57
N LYS A 9 27.67 14.48 2.85
CA LYS A 9 27.67 14.30 1.38
C LYS A 9 27.18 12.94 0.91
N ALA A 10 26.75 12.08 1.84
CA ALA A 10 26.17 10.77 1.53
C ALA A 10 24.95 10.53 2.39
N SER A 11 24.01 9.75 1.89
CA SER A 11 22.81 9.36 2.59
C SER A 11 22.44 7.92 2.28
N PHE A 12 21.83 7.24 3.24
CA PHE A 12 21.20 5.95 3.03
C PHE A 12 19.71 6.11 3.27
N ILE A 13 18.92 5.57 2.38
CA ILE A 13 17.47 5.45 2.55
C ILE A 13 17.06 3.99 2.35
N HIS A 14 16.02 3.55 3.05
CA HIS A 14 15.35 2.28 2.74
C HIS A 14 14.03 2.58 2.06
N ILE A 15 13.83 1.97 0.92
CA ILE A 15 12.54 1.96 0.22
C ILE A 15 11.88 0.60 0.38
N GLN A 16 10.57 0.60 0.29
CA GLN A 16 9.76 -0.63 0.38
C GLN A 16 8.68 -0.59 -0.69
N ASP A 17 8.50 -1.73 -1.33
CA ASP A 17 7.39 -1.99 -2.25
C ASP A 17 6.66 -3.29 -1.91
N LEU A 18 5.98 -3.92 -2.87
CA LEU A 18 5.35 -5.23 -2.70
C LEU A 18 6.35 -6.37 -2.68
N GLY A 19 7.50 -6.21 -3.37
CA GLY A 19 8.54 -7.22 -3.48
C GLY A 19 9.44 -7.33 -2.25
N GLY A 20 9.57 -6.24 -1.49
CA GLY A 20 10.42 -6.21 -0.30
C GLY A 20 10.99 -4.85 0.02
N GLN A 21 12.12 -4.87 0.71
CA GLN A 21 12.85 -3.67 1.11
C GLN A 21 14.22 -3.64 0.42
N MET A 22 14.69 -2.43 0.09
CA MET A 22 15.99 -2.22 -0.52
C MET A 22 16.64 -0.96 0.06
N GLN A 23 17.92 -1.07 0.40
CA GLN A 23 18.74 0.07 0.78
C GLN A 23 19.23 0.80 -0.46
N ILE A 24 19.15 2.12 -0.47
CA ILE A 24 19.67 2.99 -1.52
C ILE A 24 20.77 3.85 -0.94
N TYR A 25 21.93 3.80 -1.56
CA TYR A 25 23.06 4.67 -1.26
C TYR A 25 23.07 5.86 -2.21
N LEU A 26 22.97 7.05 -1.65
CA LEU A 26 22.92 8.33 -2.34
C LEU A 26 24.18 9.13 -2.01
N LYS A 27 24.99 9.48 -3.00
CA LYS A 27 26.20 10.24 -2.83
C LYS A 27 26.25 11.44 -3.77
N ASN A 28 26.62 12.60 -3.25
CA ASN A 28 26.66 13.84 -4.01
C ASN A 28 27.53 13.77 -5.27
N ASP A 29 28.68 13.09 -5.19
CA ASP A 29 29.64 12.99 -6.31
C ASP A 29 29.19 12.02 -7.42
N ILE A 30 28.10 11.27 -7.21
CA ILE A 30 27.61 10.23 -8.14
C ILE A 30 26.31 10.65 -8.78
N LEU A 31 25.44 11.29 -8.01
CA LEU A 31 24.17 11.80 -8.50
C LEU A 31 24.39 12.99 -9.46
N PRO A 32 23.51 13.23 -10.43
CA PRO A 32 23.54 14.39 -11.28
C PRO A 32 23.61 15.69 -10.46
N GLU A 33 24.17 16.74 -11.08
CA GLU A 33 24.31 18.05 -10.46
C GLU A 33 22.98 18.54 -9.87
N ASN A 34 23.06 19.08 -8.65
CA ASN A 34 21.93 19.58 -7.85
C ASN A 34 20.94 18.53 -7.30
N ILE A 35 20.89 17.29 -7.80
CA ILE A 35 19.94 16.27 -7.29
C ILE A 35 20.16 16.03 -5.79
N TYR A 36 21.39 16.01 -5.33
CA TYR A 36 21.65 15.77 -3.90
C TYR A 36 21.13 16.92 -3.03
N ASP A 37 21.35 18.16 -3.42
CA ASP A 37 20.96 19.33 -2.64
C ASP A 37 19.46 19.63 -2.78
N ASP A 38 18.90 19.51 -3.97
CA ASP A 38 17.50 19.86 -4.25
C ASP A 38 16.51 18.74 -3.92
N VAL A 39 16.93 17.48 -4.08
CA VAL A 39 16.06 16.31 -3.89
C VAL A 39 16.42 15.57 -2.60
N VAL A 40 17.66 15.08 -2.46
CA VAL A 40 18.02 14.17 -1.34
C VAL A 40 17.90 14.85 0.02
N ARG A 41 18.25 16.13 0.14
CA ARG A 41 18.13 16.87 1.40
C ARG A 41 16.68 17.12 1.82
N ASN A 42 15.77 17.15 0.85
CA ASN A 42 14.35 17.41 1.03
C ASN A 42 13.48 16.13 1.08
N LEU A 43 14.12 14.95 1.13
CA LEU A 43 13.41 13.69 1.31
C LEU A 43 12.87 13.55 2.74
N ASP A 44 11.65 13.04 2.82
CA ASP A 44 10.97 12.71 4.07
C ASP A 44 10.53 11.23 4.08
N LEU A 45 10.26 10.73 5.29
CA LEU A 45 9.66 9.41 5.45
C LEU A 45 8.26 9.38 4.83
N GLY A 46 7.98 8.34 4.05
CA GLY A 46 6.74 8.21 3.31
C GLY A 46 6.78 8.78 1.89
N ASP A 47 7.83 9.49 1.49
CA ASP A 47 8.00 9.88 0.09
C ASP A 47 8.08 8.63 -0.80
N ILE A 48 7.46 8.72 -1.97
CA ILE A 48 7.57 7.71 -3.02
C ILE A 48 8.62 8.19 -4.01
N VAL A 49 9.63 7.36 -4.21
CA VAL A 49 10.78 7.69 -5.06
C VAL A 49 11.03 6.60 -6.08
N GLY A 50 11.55 7.00 -7.24
CA GLY A 50 12.17 6.12 -8.23
C GLY A 50 13.67 6.33 -8.23
N CYS A 51 14.44 5.26 -8.31
CA CYS A 51 15.90 5.33 -8.45
C CYS A 51 16.40 4.34 -9.49
N SER A 52 17.52 4.67 -10.12
CA SER A 52 18.32 3.75 -10.91
C SER A 52 19.75 3.73 -10.36
N GLY A 53 20.48 2.66 -10.65
CA GLY A 53 21.86 2.52 -10.22
C GLY A 53 22.37 1.09 -10.22
N GLU A 54 23.57 0.89 -9.74
CA GLU A 54 24.25 -0.39 -9.67
C GLU A 54 24.07 -1.06 -8.31
N MET A 55 23.85 -2.36 -8.31
CA MET A 55 23.81 -3.16 -7.08
C MET A 55 25.23 -3.36 -6.53
N PHE A 56 25.38 -3.20 -5.22
CA PHE A 56 26.63 -3.48 -4.52
C PHE A 56 26.36 -3.94 -3.10
N ILE A 57 27.37 -4.53 -2.48
CA ILE A 57 27.32 -4.94 -1.07
C ILE A 57 28.11 -3.92 -0.26
N THR A 58 27.48 -3.37 0.78
CA THR A 58 28.12 -2.45 1.71
C THR A 58 29.17 -3.14 2.59
N LYS A 59 30.00 -2.36 3.30
CA LYS A 59 30.97 -2.91 4.27
C LYS A 59 30.31 -3.67 5.42
N THR A 60 29.03 -3.44 5.65
CA THR A 60 28.19 -4.14 6.65
C THR A 60 27.40 -5.31 6.05
N GLU A 61 27.82 -5.78 4.86
CA GLU A 61 27.22 -6.92 4.13
C GLU A 61 25.76 -6.73 3.73
N GLU A 62 25.29 -5.48 3.65
CA GLU A 62 23.93 -5.16 3.22
C GLU A 62 23.88 -4.91 1.72
N LEU A 63 23.00 -5.63 1.01
CA LEU A 63 22.76 -5.44 -0.41
C LEU A 63 22.08 -4.08 -0.65
N SER A 64 22.66 -3.27 -1.49
CA SER A 64 22.26 -1.88 -1.71
C SER A 64 22.32 -1.48 -3.16
N ILE A 65 21.55 -0.48 -3.56
CA ILE A 65 21.66 0.18 -4.85
C ILE A 65 22.48 1.47 -4.66
N LYS A 66 23.59 1.57 -5.37
CA LYS A 66 24.36 2.81 -5.52
C LYS A 66 23.69 3.63 -6.62
N ALA A 67 22.88 4.59 -6.21
CA ALA A 67 22.05 5.33 -7.14
C ALA A 67 22.88 6.30 -8.00
N ASP A 68 22.66 6.25 -9.28
CA ASP A 68 23.11 7.21 -10.30
C ASP A 68 22.03 8.24 -10.63
N ASN A 69 20.77 7.94 -10.32
CA ASN A 69 19.65 8.87 -10.45
C ASN A 69 18.60 8.63 -9.36
N LEU A 70 17.90 9.72 -8.98
CA LEU A 70 16.83 9.70 -8.00
C LEU A 70 15.76 10.73 -8.37
N GLN A 71 14.52 10.32 -8.35
CA GLN A 71 13.38 11.17 -8.63
C GLN A 71 12.30 11.01 -7.56
N ILE A 72 11.72 12.12 -7.08
CA ILE A 72 10.51 12.09 -6.25
C ILE A 72 9.31 11.88 -7.18
N LEU A 73 8.59 10.78 -6.98
CA LEU A 73 7.35 10.45 -7.71
C LEU A 73 6.14 11.04 -7.00
N SER A 74 6.16 11.02 -5.67
CA SER A 74 5.12 11.65 -4.85
C SER A 74 5.68 12.06 -3.51
N LYS A 75 5.42 13.30 -3.11
CA LYS A 75 5.84 13.86 -1.83
C LYS A 75 4.83 13.51 -0.74
N ASN A 76 5.31 13.04 0.40
CA ASN A 76 4.50 12.86 1.59
C ASN A 76 4.30 14.20 2.30
N ILE A 77 3.07 14.70 2.33
CA ILE A 77 2.73 16.00 2.92
C ILE A 77 2.41 15.88 4.42
N ARG A 78 2.02 14.68 4.89
CA ARG A 78 1.65 14.43 6.30
C ARG A 78 2.56 13.38 6.90
N PRO A 79 3.09 13.60 8.12
CA PRO A 79 3.91 12.58 8.78
C PRO A 79 3.18 11.24 8.88
N LEU A 80 3.88 10.16 8.54
CA LEU A 80 3.39 8.82 8.80
C LEU A 80 3.46 8.50 10.30
N PRO A 81 2.55 7.68 10.83
CA PRO A 81 2.68 7.16 12.18
C PRO A 81 3.98 6.35 12.28
N ASN A 82 4.93 6.84 13.05
CA ASN A 82 6.23 6.21 13.22
C ASN A 82 6.14 5.03 14.18
N LEU A 83 6.67 3.89 13.74
CA LEU A 83 7.05 2.81 14.63
C LEU A 83 8.26 3.30 15.45
N LYS A 84 8.11 3.43 16.76
CA LYS A 84 9.23 3.71 17.67
C LYS A 84 9.65 2.42 18.32
N GLU A 85 10.87 2.00 18.08
CA GLU A 85 11.51 0.94 18.84
C GLU A 85 12.23 1.55 20.04
N LYS A 86 11.88 1.11 21.23
CA LYS A 86 12.57 1.46 22.46
C LYS A 86 12.83 0.18 23.26
N GLU A 87 14.10 -0.12 23.52
CA GLU A 87 14.53 -1.29 24.33
C GLU A 87 13.99 -2.62 23.82
N GLY A 88 13.98 -2.84 22.50
CA GLY A 88 13.49 -4.07 21.86
C GLY A 88 11.96 -4.23 21.84
N THR A 89 11.22 -3.23 22.33
CA THR A 89 9.76 -3.21 22.23
C THR A 89 9.35 -2.21 21.16
N VAL A 90 8.63 -2.69 20.15
CA VAL A 90 8.08 -1.83 19.08
C VAL A 90 6.83 -1.16 19.62
N PHE A 91 6.90 0.14 19.86
CA PHE A 91 5.73 0.95 20.17
C PHE A 91 5.09 1.39 18.87
N ASN A 92 3.95 0.80 18.55
CA ASN A 92 3.16 1.22 17.42
C ASN A 92 2.33 2.45 17.84
N ALA A 93 2.66 3.62 17.29
CA ALA A 93 1.86 4.83 17.53
C ALA A 93 0.45 4.75 16.92
N PHE A 94 0.13 3.66 16.21
CA PHE A 94 -1.13 3.43 15.49
C PHE A 94 -1.84 2.15 15.96
N ASP A 95 -1.97 1.99 17.29
CA ASP A 95 -2.58 0.80 17.92
C ASP A 95 -4.08 0.91 18.16
N ASP A 96 -4.61 2.14 18.22
CA ASP A 96 -6.04 2.34 18.46
C ASP A 96 -6.89 1.71 17.35
N LYS A 97 -7.78 0.80 17.75
CA LYS A 97 -8.57 -0.01 16.85
C LYS A 97 -9.49 0.83 15.95
N GLU A 98 -10.11 1.88 16.51
CA GLU A 98 -11.01 2.73 15.75
C GLU A 98 -10.26 3.58 14.73
N LEU A 99 -9.14 4.16 15.11
CA LEU A 99 -8.27 4.91 14.20
C LEU A 99 -7.74 4.03 13.07
N ARG A 100 -7.35 2.79 13.35
CA ARG A 100 -6.90 1.81 12.34
C ARG A 100 -7.99 1.51 11.32
N TYR A 101 -9.23 1.35 11.75
CA TYR A 101 -10.36 1.12 10.84
C TYR A 101 -10.74 2.37 10.04
N ARG A 102 -10.69 3.54 10.64
CA ARG A 102 -10.98 4.83 9.97
C ARG A 102 -9.90 5.24 8.99
N HIS A 103 -8.65 4.93 9.29
CA HIS A 103 -7.48 5.29 8.47
C HIS A 103 -6.76 4.04 7.98
N ARG A 104 -7.49 3.17 7.29
CA ARG A 104 -6.98 1.87 6.82
C ARG A 104 -5.70 1.97 5.98
N HIS A 105 -5.53 3.03 5.21
CA HIS A 105 -4.31 3.28 4.44
C HIS A 105 -3.08 3.45 5.34
N LEU A 106 -3.22 4.16 6.47
CA LEU A 106 -2.13 4.30 7.45
C LEU A 106 -1.87 2.98 8.19
N ASP A 107 -2.92 2.24 8.52
CA ASP A 107 -2.80 0.92 9.15
C ASP A 107 -2.01 -0.07 8.27
N ILE A 108 -2.28 -0.10 6.97
CA ILE A 108 -1.55 -0.96 6.02
C ILE A 108 -0.07 -0.54 5.89
N ILE A 109 0.23 0.76 5.99
CA ILE A 109 1.61 1.27 5.93
C ILE A 109 2.36 0.97 7.23
N ALA A 110 1.72 1.20 8.38
CA ALA A 110 2.35 1.07 9.69
C ALA A 110 2.43 -0.38 10.19
N ASN A 111 1.52 -1.26 9.75
CA ASN A 111 1.38 -2.63 10.22
C ASN A 111 1.52 -3.64 9.05
N PRO A 112 2.73 -4.15 8.77
CA PRO A 112 2.96 -5.07 7.64
C PRO A 112 2.11 -6.34 7.69
N GLU A 113 1.78 -6.84 8.88
CA GLU A 113 0.90 -8.01 9.07
C GLU A 113 -0.51 -7.76 8.52
N VAL A 114 -1.01 -6.52 8.64
CA VAL A 114 -2.33 -6.14 8.11
C VAL A 114 -2.31 -6.16 6.58
N LYS A 115 -1.25 -5.64 5.96
CA LYS A 115 -1.03 -5.73 4.50
C LYS A 115 -1.09 -7.18 4.02
N ASN A 116 -0.43 -8.09 4.74
CA ASN A 116 -0.40 -9.51 4.41
C ASN A 116 -1.78 -10.17 4.46
N ILE A 117 -2.65 -9.76 5.38
CA ILE A 117 -4.04 -10.24 5.43
C ILE A 117 -4.80 -9.87 4.15
N PHE A 118 -4.67 -8.63 3.67
CA PHE A 118 -5.31 -8.19 2.43
C PHE A 118 -4.76 -8.92 1.20
N ILE A 119 -3.45 -9.15 1.15
CA ILE A 119 -2.82 -9.92 0.06
C ILE A 119 -3.35 -11.35 0.06
N LYS A 120 -3.37 -12.02 1.22
CA LYS A 120 -3.92 -13.39 1.34
C LYS A 120 -5.39 -13.45 0.93
N ARG A 121 -6.20 -12.49 1.34
CA ARG A 121 -7.61 -12.40 0.93
C ARG A 121 -7.76 -12.32 -0.59
N ALA A 122 -6.98 -11.45 -1.24
CA ALA A 122 -7.00 -11.33 -2.69
C ALA A 122 -6.59 -12.64 -3.38
N GLN A 123 -5.56 -13.32 -2.86
CA GLN A 123 -5.10 -14.61 -3.37
C GLN A 123 -6.17 -15.70 -3.24
N ILE A 124 -6.88 -15.76 -2.11
CA ILE A 124 -7.97 -16.72 -1.88
C ILE A 124 -9.08 -16.52 -2.91
N ILE A 125 -9.53 -15.27 -3.13
CA ILE A 125 -10.57 -14.95 -4.11
C ILE A 125 -10.12 -15.32 -5.52
N SER A 126 -8.88 -14.99 -5.89
CA SER A 126 -8.31 -15.34 -7.21
C SER A 126 -8.22 -16.85 -7.40
N SER A 127 -7.79 -17.58 -6.37
CA SER A 127 -7.70 -19.06 -6.43
C SER A 127 -9.09 -19.69 -6.60
N LEU A 128 -10.09 -19.17 -5.90
CA LEU A 128 -11.48 -19.64 -6.04
C LEU A 128 -12.02 -19.41 -7.46
N ARG A 129 -11.79 -18.20 -8.02
CA ARG A 129 -12.20 -17.88 -9.39
C ARG A 129 -11.50 -18.80 -10.41
N ASN A 130 -10.20 -18.99 -10.27
CA ASN A 130 -9.45 -19.86 -11.16
C ASN A 130 -9.97 -21.30 -11.10
N TYR A 131 -10.18 -21.82 -9.90
CA TYR A 131 -10.72 -23.16 -9.70
C TYR A 131 -12.08 -23.35 -10.40
N LEU A 132 -13.01 -22.41 -10.21
CA LEU A 132 -14.34 -22.48 -10.84
C LEU A 132 -14.23 -22.38 -12.37
N ASN A 133 -13.41 -21.47 -12.89
CA ASN A 133 -13.18 -21.32 -14.33
C ASN A 133 -12.60 -22.60 -14.96
N GLU A 134 -11.63 -23.23 -14.31
CA GLU A 134 -11.03 -24.51 -14.76
C GLU A 134 -12.04 -25.67 -14.78
N HIS A 135 -13.09 -25.58 -13.96
CA HIS A 135 -14.19 -26.56 -13.91
C HIS A 135 -15.39 -26.20 -14.81
N GLY A 136 -15.22 -25.22 -15.71
CA GLY A 136 -16.23 -24.85 -16.68
C GLY A 136 -17.35 -23.93 -16.17
N PHE A 137 -17.21 -23.37 -14.98
CA PHE A 137 -18.11 -22.32 -14.50
C PHE A 137 -17.77 -20.98 -15.13
N ILE A 138 -18.80 -20.17 -15.36
CA ILE A 138 -18.64 -18.80 -15.90
C ILE A 138 -19.06 -17.83 -14.81
N GLU A 139 -18.17 -16.88 -14.45
CA GLU A 139 -18.51 -15.79 -13.52
C GLU A 139 -19.47 -14.81 -14.22
N VAL A 140 -20.58 -14.50 -13.57
CA VAL A 140 -21.59 -13.56 -14.06
C VAL A 140 -21.87 -12.50 -13.02
N GLU A 141 -22.20 -11.30 -13.48
CA GLU A 141 -22.63 -10.20 -12.62
C GLU A 141 -24.16 -10.14 -12.63
N THR A 142 -24.78 -10.34 -11.46
CA THR A 142 -26.23 -10.22 -11.30
C THR A 142 -26.64 -8.80 -10.92
N PRO A 143 -27.86 -8.32 -11.31
CA PRO A 143 -28.31 -6.98 -10.95
C PRO A 143 -28.36 -6.75 -9.45
N ILE A 144 -27.77 -5.63 -8.99
CA ILE A 144 -27.82 -5.24 -7.57
C ILE A 144 -29.19 -4.69 -7.19
N LEU A 145 -29.82 -3.91 -8.10
CA LEU A 145 -31.18 -3.40 -7.93
C LEU A 145 -32.14 -4.26 -8.72
N GLN A 146 -33.20 -4.73 -8.07
CA GLN A 146 -34.19 -5.63 -8.64
C GLN A 146 -35.61 -5.09 -8.42
N PRO A 147 -36.50 -5.22 -9.40
CA PRO A 147 -37.92 -4.83 -9.23
C PRO A 147 -38.71 -5.78 -8.31
N VAL A 148 -38.21 -7.01 -8.18
CA VAL A 148 -38.78 -8.04 -7.29
C VAL A 148 -37.63 -8.64 -6.50
N TYR A 149 -37.74 -8.68 -5.19
CA TYR A 149 -36.77 -9.33 -4.33
C TYR A 149 -37.16 -10.77 -4.02
N GLY A 150 -36.17 -11.63 -3.80
CA GLY A 150 -36.37 -13.03 -3.49
C GLY A 150 -35.08 -13.77 -3.21
N GLY A 151 -35.16 -15.08 -2.99
CA GLY A 151 -34.00 -15.96 -2.80
C GLY A 151 -33.55 -16.14 -1.36
N ALA A 152 -33.97 -15.29 -0.42
CA ALA A 152 -33.65 -15.42 1.00
C ALA A 152 -34.75 -14.88 1.90
N SER A 153 -34.75 -15.33 3.17
CA SER A 153 -35.70 -14.86 4.21
C SER A 153 -35.11 -13.59 4.90
N ALA A 154 -34.86 -12.55 4.11
CA ALA A 154 -34.33 -11.28 4.62
C ALA A 154 -35.18 -10.11 4.12
N LYS A 155 -35.26 -9.04 4.91
CA LYS A 155 -35.92 -7.81 4.50
C LYS A 155 -34.92 -6.98 3.68
N PRO A 156 -35.22 -6.69 2.39
CA PRO A 156 -34.32 -5.93 1.54
C PRO A 156 -34.28 -4.45 1.92
N PHE A 157 -33.21 -3.77 1.55
CA PHE A 157 -33.21 -2.30 1.45
C PHE A 157 -34.03 -1.89 0.23
N THR A 158 -34.88 -0.89 0.41
CA THR A 158 -35.76 -0.36 -0.62
C THR A 158 -35.26 1.01 -1.10
N THR A 159 -35.29 1.24 -2.39
CA THR A 159 -35.04 2.53 -3.01
C THR A 159 -36.08 2.80 -4.10
N TYR A 160 -36.09 4.00 -4.65
CA TYR A 160 -37.04 4.41 -5.66
C TYR A 160 -36.35 5.01 -6.88
N HIS A 161 -36.74 4.52 -8.06
CA HIS A 161 -36.19 5.02 -9.33
C HIS A 161 -37.11 6.09 -9.91
N ASN A 162 -36.77 7.37 -9.76
CA ASN A 162 -37.65 8.49 -10.13
C ASN A 162 -38.03 8.50 -11.61
N CYS A 163 -37.10 8.21 -12.54
CA CYS A 163 -37.39 8.24 -13.97
C CYS A 163 -38.27 7.07 -14.46
N LEU A 164 -38.20 5.94 -13.77
CA LEU A 164 -39.03 4.77 -14.10
C LEU A 164 -40.33 4.68 -13.25
N ASP A 165 -40.51 5.61 -12.30
CA ASP A 165 -41.63 5.65 -11.35
C ASP A 165 -41.82 4.28 -10.65
N GLN A 166 -40.72 3.69 -10.15
CA GLN A 166 -40.72 2.31 -9.70
C GLN A 166 -39.92 2.11 -8.42
N SER A 167 -40.47 1.34 -7.48
CA SER A 167 -39.73 0.83 -6.32
C SER A 167 -38.74 -0.24 -6.74
N LEU A 168 -37.52 -0.15 -6.26
CA LEU A 168 -36.45 -1.13 -6.45
C LEU A 168 -35.94 -1.62 -5.10
N TYR A 169 -35.41 -2.81 -5.10
CA TYR A 169 -34.86 -3.48 -3.93
C TYR A 169 -33.42 -3.85 -4.16
N LEU A 170 -32.56 -3.61 -3.16
CA LEU A 170 -31.21 -4.20 -3.20
C LEU A 170 -31.35 -5.71 -3.03
N ARG A 171 -30.62 -6.47 -3.86
CA ARG A 171 -30.64 -7.94 -3.80
C ARG A 171 -30.26 -8.44 -2.40
N ILE A 172 -30.92 -9.50 -1.97
CA ILE A 172 -30.68 -10.20 -0.71
C ILE A 172 -30.05 -11.58 -0.91
N ALA A 173 -30.05 -12.06 -2.15
CA ALA A 173 -29.35 -13.28 -2.58
C ALA A 173 -28.86 -13.10 -4.02
N ASP A 174 -27.85 -13.88 -4.40
CA ASP A 174 -27.31 -14.01 -5.76
C ASP A 174 -28.03 -15.07 -6.56
#